data_8548818b3fafe9136079cd5bb69f89c2
#
_entry.id   8548818b3fafe9136079cd5bb69f89c2
#
_cell.length_a   1.000
_cell.length_b   1.000
_cell.length_c   1.000
_cell.angle_alpha   90.00
_cell.angle_beta   90.00
_cell.angle_gamma   90.00
#
_symmetry.space_group_name_H-M   'P 1'
#
loop_
_entity.id
_entity.type
_entity.pdbx_description
1 polymer ?
#
loop_
_entity_poly.entity_id
_entity_poly.type
_entity_poly.pdbx_seq_one_letter_code
_entity_poly.pdbx_strand_id
1 'polypeptide(L)'
;DGALDKPATAIKAEILNQPIKAFSSPKHAGTLGKEFAFVRSSNDRVVIKALKKAEVSDEYVVRVYETGGATAQQAAITFAGEIEQAVLADGTEKEIGSADFNKNQLNVSIEPYSIQTFKVKLKKKATVQTPQYACLPLDYDRKCFSWNAFRHEGNFESGNSYAAELLPDSILEADGISFRLGEKEIANGLTCKGNVLQLPT
;
A
#
# COMPACT_ATOMS: atom_id res chain seq x y z
N ASP A 1 -44.93 1.94 8.02
CA ASP A 1 -44.13 2.47 6.89
C ASP A 1 -43.18 3.54 7.44
N GLY A 2 -41.98 3.12 7.85
CA GLY A 2 -40.95 4.03 8.31
C GLY A 2 -40.31 4.77 7.13
N ALA A 3 -39.92 6.05 7.34
CA ALA A 3 -39.15 6.79 6.36
C ALA A 3 -37.80 6.07 6.09
N LEU A 4 -37.40 6.00 4.83
CA LEU A 4 -36.13 5.40 4.43
C LEU A 4 -34.96 6.20 5.03
N ASP A 5 -34.16 5.58 5.89
CA ASP A 5 -32.90 6.15 6.35
C ASP A 5 -31.85 5.99 5.23
N LYS A 6 -31.74 7.01 4.40
CA LYS A 6 -30.85 6.99 3.22
C LYS A 6 -29.35 6.81 3.58
N PRO A 7 -28.80 7.51 4.58
CA PRO A 7 -27.41 7.29 5.00
C PRO A 7 -27.18 5.86 5.49
N ALA A 8 -28.03 5.32 6.35
CA ALA A 8 -27.89 3.94 6.83
C ALA A 8 -28.02 2.92 5.71
N THR A 9 -28.89 3.17 4.72
CA THR A 9 -29.02 2.31 3.53
C THR A 9 -27.75 2.33 2.69
N ALA A 10 -27.15 3.50 2.48
CA ALA A 10 -25.89 3.63 1.75
C ALA A 10 -24.74 2.86 2.45
N ILE A 11 -24.62 2.97 3.77
CA ILE A 11 -23.63 2.24 4.56
C ILE A 11 -23.83 0.72 4.43
N LYS A 12 -25.08 0.24 4.54
CA LYS A 12 -25.39 -1.19 4.39
C LYS A 12 -25.06 -1.71 2.99
N ALA A 13 -25.28 -0.91 1.95
CA ALA A 13 -24.90 -1.26 0.58
C ALA A 13 -23.37 -1.36 0.43
N GLU A 14 -22.61 -0.46 1.05
CA GLU A 14 -21.14 -0.54 1.06
C GLU A 14 -20.64 -1.81 1.77
N ILE A 15 -21.20 -2.15 2.92
CA ILE A 15 -20.85 -3.38 3.66
C ILE A 15 -21.13 -4.63 2.82
N LEU A 16 -22.22 -4.64 2.06
CA LEU A 16 -22.54 -5.76 1.16
C LEU A 16 -21.57 -5.88 0.00
N ASN A 17 -21.17 -4.76 -0.61
CA ASN A 17 -20.28 -4.73 -1.77
C ASN A 17 -18.80 -4.89 -1.39
N GLN A 18 -18.43 -4.51 -0.17
CA GLN A 18 -17.05 -4.57 0.33
C GLN A 18 -17.03 -5.28 1.69
N PRO A 19 -17.19 -6.61 1.70
CA PRO A 19 -17.23 -7.36 2.95
C PRO A 19 -15.92 -7.27 3.71
N ILE A 20 -16.02 -7.28 5.05
CA ILE A 20 -14.87 -7.29 5.95
C ILE A 20 -14.02 -8.53 5.66
N LYS A 21 -12.72 -8.32 5.48
CA LYS A 21 -11.73 -9.40 5.37
C LYS A 21 -11.06 -9.62 6.72
N ALA A 22 -11.07 -10.86 7.19
CA ALA A 22 -10.38 -11.26 8.40
C ALA A 22 -9.15 -12.12 8.06
N PHE A 23 -8.06 -11.87 8.75
CA PHE A 23 -6.84 -12.69 8.67
C PHE A 23 -6.20 -12.79 10.05
N SER A 24 -5.44 -13.85 10.26
CA SER A 24 -4.69 -14.07 11.51
C SER A 24 -3.28 -13.52 11.33
N SER A 25 -2.79 -12.82 12.33
CA SER A 25 -1.41 -12.33 12.39
C SER A 25 -0.78 -12.79 13.72
N PRO A 26 0.46 -13.25 13.72
CA PRO A 26 1.17 -13.55 14.96
C PRO A 26 1.40 -12.26 15.75
N LYS A 27 1.69 -12.41 17.05
CA LYS A 27 2.03 -11.27 17.92
C LYS A 27 3.31 -10.60 17.39
N HIS A 28 3.23 -9.33 17.12
CA HIS A 28 4.37 -8.50 16.66
C HIS A 28 4.31 -7.10 17.29
N ALA A 29 5.43 -6.41 17.31
CA ALA A 29 5.48 -5.01 17.69
C ALA A 29 4.85 -4.14 16.58
N GLY A 30 4.22 -3.04 16.98
CA GLY A 30 3.63 -2.08 16.07
C GLY A 30 3.22 -0.80 16.77
N THR A 31 3.04 0.28 16.01
CA THR A 31 2.71 1.62 16.53
C THR A 31 1.28 2.06 16.26
N LEU A 32 0.50 1.29 15.47
CA LEU A 32 -0.84 1.69 15.03
C LEU A 32 -1.94 1.38 16.06
N GLY A 33 -1.63 0.62 17.12
CA GLY A 33 -2.61 0.21 18.13
C GLY A 33 -3.57 -0.87 17.63
N LYS A 34 -4.70 -1.02 18.33
CA LYS A 34 -5.75 -2.01 18.01
C LYS A 34 -6.69 -1.54 16.90
N GLU A 35 -6.78 -0.25 16.71
CA GLU A 35 -7.64 0.37 15.71
C GLU A 35 -6.84 1.43 14.96
N PHE A 36 -6.94 1.42 13.66
CA PHE A 36 -6.32 2.40 12.79
C PHE A 36 -7.23 2.72 11.60
N ALA A 37 -7.36 4.00 11.28
CA ALA A 37 -7.96 4.46 10.04
C ALA A 37 -7.03 5.48 9.38
N PHE A 38 -6.69 5.26 8.13
CA PHE A 38 -5.90 6.20 7.35
C PHE A 38 -6.65 7.51 7.07
N VAL A 39 -7.98 7.43 6.88
CA VAL A 39 -8.86 8.56 6.65
C VAL A 39 -10.23 8.32 7.30
N ARG A 40 -10.83 9.37 7.86
CA ARG A 40 -12.17 9.34 8.48
C ARG A 40 -12.98 10.57 8.10
N SER A 41 -14.29 10.41 7.94
CA SER A 41 -15.24 11.52 7.86
C SER A 41 -15.85 11.79 9.24
N SER A 42 -16.06 13.06 9.58
CA SER A 42 -16.76 13.47 10.81
C SER A 42 -18.28 13.48 10.66
N ASN A 43 -18.80 13.23 9.47
CA ASN A 43 -20.22 13.29 9.16
C ASN A 43 -20.65 12.03 8.41
N ASP A 44 -21.58 11.27 8.98
CA ASP A 44 -22.07 9.99 8.43
C ASP A 44 -22.78 10.13 7.09
N ARG A 45 -23.24 11.35 6.75
CA ARG A 45 -23.85 11.64 5.44
C ARG A 45 -22.83 11.93 4.36
N VAL A 46 -21.58 12.20 4.72
CA VAL A 46 -20.47 12.44 3.79
C VAL A 46 -19.55 11.22 3.79
N VAL A 47 -19.80 10.35 2.84
CA VAL A 47 -19.13 9.05 2.74
C VAL A 47 -17.89 9.16 1.87
N ILE A 48 -16.79 8.56 2.31
CA ILE A 48 -15.57 8.45 1.52
C ILE A 48 -15.75 7.28 0.55
N LYS A 49 -15.92 7.60 -0.74
CA LYS A 49 -16.17 6.62 -1.81
C LYS A 49 -14.91 6.04 -2.43
N ALA A 50 -13.84 6.79 -2.44
CA ALA A 50 -12.56 6.33 -2.95
C ALA A 50 -11.41 6.99 -2.20
N LEU A 51 -10.38 6.21 -1.98
CA LEU A 51 -9.07 6.64 -1.52
C LEU A 51 -8.03 5.88 -2.36
N LYS A 52 -7.25 6.59 -3.16
CA LYS A 52 -6.22 5.99 -3.99
C LYS A 52 -5.01 6.91 -4.14
N LYS A 53 -3.90 6.43 -4.64
CA LYS A 53 -2.84 7.30 -5.15
C LYS A 53 -3.28 7.96 -6.46
N ALA A 54 -2.84 9.20 -6.68
CA ALA A 54 -2.99 9.87 -7.97
C ALA A 54 -2.18 9.14 -9.05
N GLU A 55 -2.64 9.19 -10.31
CA GLU A 55 -2.01 8.45 -11.40
C GLU A 55 -0.63 8.98 -11.78
N VAL A 56 -0.45 10.31 -11.71
CA VAL A 56 0.76 10.98 -12.19
C VAL A 56 1.53 11.75 -11.11
N SER A 57 1.12 11.66 -9.85
CA SER A 57 1.75 12.41 -8.75
C SER A 57 1.78 11.62 -7.43
N ASP A 58 2.53 12.15 -6.44
CA ASP A 58 2.66 11.50 -5.12
C ASP A 58 1.55 11.90 -4.12
N GLU A 59 0.42 12.36 -4.63
CA GLU A 59 -0.75 12.77 -3.87
C GLU A 59 -1.73 11.62 -3.68
N TYR A 60 -2.62 11.76 -2.70
CA TYR A 60 -3.78 10.89 -2.53
C TYR A 60 -5.01 11.55 -3.15
N VAL A 61 -5.78 10.78 -3.88
CA VAL A 61 -7.11 11.18 -4.37
C VAL A 61 -8.14 10.69 -3.39
N VAL A 62 -8.93 11.61 -2.86
CA VAL A 62 -10.06 11.32 -1.97
C VAL A 62 -11.34 11.78 -2.65
N ARG A 63 -12.29 10.88 -2.78
CA ARG A 63 -13.62 11.18 -3.35
C ARG A 63 -14.67 10.99 -2.28
N VAL A 64 -15.45 12.05 -2.03
CA VAL A 64 -16.53 12.05 -1.06
C VAL A 64 -17.88 12.22 -1.75
N TYR A 65 -18.91 11.66 -1.17
CA TYR A 65 -20.28 11.69 -1.67
C TYR A 65 -21.25 11.98 -0.53
N GLU A 66 -22.21 12.89 -0.77
CA GLU A 66 -23.29 13.18 0.16
C GLU A 66 -24.48 12.24 -0.09
N THR A 67 -24.96 11.56 0.97
CA THR A 67 -25.97 10.50 0.88
C THR A 67 -27.36 10.88 1.41
N GLY A 68 -27.49 11.98 2.14
CA GLY A 68 -28.73 12.38 2.81
C GLY A 68 -29.72 13.14 1.92
N GLY A 69 -29.21 13.99 1.05
CA GLY A 69 -29.97 14.72 0.02
C GLY A 69 -30.89 15.85 0.51
N ALA A 70 -30.86 16.20 1.79
CA ALA A 70 -31.80 17.20 2.33
C ALA A 70 -31.25 18.64 2.24
N THR A 71 -30.00 18.84 2.64
CA THR A 71 -29.31 20.14 2.66
C THR A 71 -27.83 19.92 2.46
N ALA A 72 -27.08 20.97 2.07
CA ALA A 72 -25.64 20.93 2.02
C ALA A 72 -25.04 20.49 3.36
N GLN A 73 -24.02 19.62 3.30
CA GLN A 73 -23.39 19.05 4.49
C GLN A 73 -21.97 19.58 4.63
N GLN A 74 -21.55 19.69 5.89
CA GLN A 74 -20.18 20.00 6.24
C GLN A 74 -19.53 18.78 6.89
N ALA A 75 -18.29 18.49 6.54
CA ALA A 75 -17.52 17.41 7.12
C ALA A 75 -16.04 17.79 7.22
N ALA A 76 -15.39 17.32 8.28
CA ALA A 76 -13.94 17.27 8.36
C ALA A 76 -13.49 15.86 7.96
N ILE A 77 -12.70 15.76 6.89
CA ILE A 77 -12.06 14.52 6.46
C ILE A 77 -10.68 14.50 7.10
N THR A 78 -10.52 13.66 8.13
CA THR A 78 -9.30 13.60 8.94
C THR A 78 -8.38 12.50 8.44
N PHE A 79 -7.13 12.85 8.14
CA PHE A 79 -6.07 11.92 7.70
C PHE A 79 -5.18 11.51 8.87
N ALA A 80 -4.55 10.35 8.77
CA ALA A 80 -3.55 9.88 9.73
C ALA A 80 -2.24 10.69 9.69
N GLY A 81 -1.97 11.42 8.61
CA GLY A 81 -0.82 12.31 8.43
C GLY A 81 -1.23 13.76 8.26
N GLU A 82 -0.31 14.69 8.52
CA GLU A 82 -0.54 16.12 8.26
C GLU A 82 -0.59 16.40 6.76
N ILE A 83 -1.53 17.28 6.36
CA ILE A 83 -1.68 17.73 4.99
C ILE A 83 -0.62 18.81 4.71
N GLU A 84 0.11 18.65 3.63
CA GLU A 84 1.03 19.65 3.09
C GLU A 84 0.30 20.55 2.08
N GLN A 85 -0.55 19.95 1.25
CA GLN A 85 -1.34 20.65 0.21
C GLN A 85 -2.63 19.90 -0.03
N ALA A 86 -3.70 20.61 -0.34
CA ALA A 86 -4.95 20.05 -0.82
C ALA A 86 -5.56 20.93 -1.91
N VAL A 87 -6.11 20.30 -2.94
CA VAL A 87 -6.81 20.97 -4.05
C VAL A 87 -8.10 20.24 -4.39
N LEU A 88 -9.07 20.99 -4.87
CA LEU A 88 -10.29 20.44 -5.47
C LEU A 88 -9.95 19.97 -6.89
N ALA A 89 -10.42 18.79 -7.26
CA ALA A 89 -10.18 18.19 -8.56
C ALA A 89 -11.49 17.71 -9.21
N ASP A 90 -11.46 17.54 -10.51
CA ASP A 90 -12.56 16.91 -11.25
C ASP A 90 -12.47 15.38 -11.21
N GLY A 91 -13.38 14.70 -11.91
CA GLY A 91 -13.42 13.23 -11.98
C GLY A 91 -12.20 12.59 -12.65
N THR A 92 -11.43 13.36 -13.42
CA THR A 92 -10.19 12.95 -14.11
C THR A 92 -8.93 13.35 -13.34
N GLU A 93 -9.07 13.81 -12.08
CA GLU A 93 -7.99 14.25 -11.18
C GLU A 93 -7.29 15.54 -11.60
N LYS A 94 -7.88 16.29 -12.53
CA LYS A 94 -7.40 17.61 -12.92
C LYS A 94 -7.82 18.63 -11.85
N GLU A 95 -6.89 19.44 -11.40
CA GLU A 95 -7.14 20.52 -10.45
C GLU A 95 -8.10 21.57 -11.02
N ILE A 96 -9.13 21.92 -10.24
CA ILE A 96 -10.16 22.92 -10.60
C ILE A 96 -10.31 24.01 -9.55
N GLY A 97 -9.64 23.91 -8.41
CA GLY A 97 -9.70 24.93 -7.36
C GLY A 97 -8.89 24.57 -6.12
N SER A 98 -8.86 25.52 -5.18
CA SER A 98 -8.26 25.31 -3.85
C SER A 98 -9.18 24.51 -2.96
N ALA A 99 -8.62 23.80 -1.98
CA ALA A 99 -9.36 23.15 -0.91
C ALA A 99 -8.94 23.73 0.45
N ASP A 100 -9.90 23.86 1.36
CA ASP A 100 -9.63 24.34 2.72
C ASP A 100 -9.19 23.19 3.62
N PHE A 101 -8.06 23.37 4.31
CA PHE A 101 -7.56 22.38 5.25
C PHE A 101 -6.82 23.02 6.43
N ASN A 102 -6.78 22.28 7.53
CA ASN A 102 -6.02 22.66 8.72
C ASN A 102 -5.35 21.43 9.33
N LYS A 103 -4.02 21.44 9.42
CA LYS A 103 -3.20 20.31 9.89
C LYS A 103 -3.51 19.03 9.08
N ASN A 104 -4.20 18.09 9.70
CA ASN A 104 -4.57 16.82 9.10
C ASN A 104 -6.05 16.70 8.71
N GLN A 105 -6.79 17.81 8.74
CA GLN A 105 -8.22 17.87 8.42
C GLN A 105 -8.45 18.66 7.13
N LEU A 106 -9.11 18.05 6.18
CA LEU A 106 -9.65 18.67 4.98
C LEU A 106 -11.12 19.04 5.26
N ASN A 107 -11.45 20.33 5.16
CA ASN A 107 -12.80 20.84 5.39
C ASN A 107 -13.59 20.75 4.08
N VAL A 108 -14.69 20.02 4.13
CA VAL A 108 -15.56 19.78 2.96
C VAL A 108 -16.91 20.43 3.21
N SER A 109 -17.38 21.22 2.22
CA SER A 109 -18.78 21.66 2.11
C SER A 109 -19.35 21.06 0.82
N ILE A 110 -20.37 20.22 0.93
CA ILE A 110 -20.85 19.39 -0.18
C ILE A 110 -22.36 19.49 -0.32
N GLU A 111 -22.81 19.74 -1.54
CA GLU A 111 -24.24 19.86 -1.87
C GLU A 111 -24.94 18.48 -1.81
N PRO A 112 -26.28 18.48 -1.67
CA PRO A 112 -27.08 17.27 -1.64
C PRO A 112 -26.82 16.37 -2.85
N TYR A 113 -26.57 15.07 -2.59
CA TYR A 113 -26.31 14.03 -3.60
C TYR A 113 -25.15 14.32 -4.55
N SER A 114 -24.27 15.23 -4.21
CA SER A 114 -23.12 15.55 -5.04
C SER A 114 -21.89 14.74 -4.67
N ILE A 115 -20.92 14.75 -5.57
CA ILE A 115 -19.60 14.13 -5.40
C ILE A 115 -18.55 15.24 -5.49
N GLN A 116 -17.56 15.19 -4.60
CA GLN A 116 -16.37 16.02 -4.69
C GLN A 116 -15.11 15.16 -4.68
N THR A 117 -14.15 15.55 -5.46
CA THR A 117 -12.84 14.89 -5.54
C THR A 117 -11.77 15.87 -5.08
N PHE A 118 -10.87 15.40 -4.23
CA PHE A 118 -9.74 16.18 -3.73
C PHE A 118 -8.44 15.44 -4.00
N LYS A 119 -7.40 16.16 -4.35
CA LYS A 119 -6.02 15.69 -4.30
C LYS A 119 -5.36 16.24 -3.06
N VAL A 120 -4.77 15.35 -2.27
CA VAL A 120 -4.20 15.68 -0.96
C VAL A 120 -2.77 15.17 -0.90
N LYS A 121 -1.83 16.07 -0.70
CA LYS A 121 -0.43 15.75 -0.42
C LYS A 121 -0.22 15.73 1.09
N LEU A 122 0.24 14.61 1.62
CA LEU A 122 0.58 14.49 3.03
C LEU A 122 2.07 14.77 3.22
N LYS A 123 2.40 15.42 4.35
CA LYS A 123 3.79 15.56 4.76
C LYS A 123 4.45 14.19 4.90
N LYS A 124 5.60 14.02 4.27
CA LYS A 124 6.38 12.79 4.46
C LYS A 124 6.79 12.72 5.93
N LYS A 125 6.34 11.70 6.66
CA LYS A 125 6.99 11.35 7.92
C LYS A 125 8.45 11.05 7.60
N ALA A 126 9.36 11.50 8.47
CA ALA A 126 10.75 11.07 8.40
C ALA A 126 10.77 9.55 8.21
N THR A 127 11.46 9.10 7.20
CA THR A 127 11.54 7.69 6.81
C THR A 127 11.86 6.90 8.06
N VAL A 128 10.98 6.00 8.46
CA VAL A 128 11.37 4.93 9.38
C VAL A 128 12.58 4.29 8.72
N GLN A 129 13.72 4.31 9.40
CA GLN A 129 14.91 3.65 8.87
C GLN A 129 14.48 2.25 8.44
N THR A 130 14.67 1.97 7.17
CA THR A 130 14.44 0.61 6.65
C THR A 130 15.19 -0.33 7.58
N PRO A 131 14.55 -1.33 8.19
CA PRO A 131 15.26 -2.26 9.04
C PRO A 131 16.48 -2.76 8.27
N GLN A 132 17.67 -2.60 8.84
CA GLN A 132 18.84 -3.22 8.24
C GLN A 132 18.64 -4.74 8.39
N TYR A 133 18.22 -5.38 7.32
CA TYR A 133 18.15 -6.83 7.28
C TYR A 133 19.57 -7.37 7.23
N ALA A 134 19.96 -8.13 8.24
CA ALA A 134 21.18 -8.91 8.15
C ALA A 134 20.94 -10.08 7.19
N CYS A 135 21.73 -10.17 6.14
CA CYS A 135 21.69 -11.35 5.27
C CYS A 135 22.06 -12.59 6.07
N LEU A 136 21.18 -13.59 6.07
CA LEU A 136 21.48 -14.87 6.67
C LEU A 136 22.51 -15.61 5.80
N PRO A 137 23.67 -16.05 6.34
CA PRO A 137 24.58 -16.88 5.59
C PRO A 137 23.93 -18.25 5.29
N LEU A 138 23.99 -18.68 4.05
CA LEU A 138 23.48 -19.97 3.61
C LEU A 138 24.64 -20.81 3.09
N ASP A 139 24.71 -22.06 3.51
CA ASP A 139 25.69 -23.04 3.01
C ASP A 139 25.20 -23.57 1.66
N TYR A 140 25.54 -22.87 0.61
CA TYR A 140 25.16 -23.25 -0.75
C TYR A 140 25.85 -24.55 -1.17
N ASP A 141 25.08 -25.46 -1.75
CA ASP A 141 25.55 -26.78 -2.21
C ASP A 141 25.30 -27.00 -3.72
N ARG A 142 24.74 -25.99 -4.42
CA ARG A 142 24.36 -26.15 -5.82
C ARG A 142 24.68 -24.89 -6.61
N LYS A 143 25.15 -25.04 -7.87
CA LYS A 143 25.34 -23.94 -8.81
C LYS A 143 24.09 -23.72 -9.60
N CYS A 144 23.28 -22.72 -9.21
CA CYS A 144 21.99 -22.39 -9.85
C CYS A 144 22.14 -21.39 -11.00
N PHE A 145 23.23 -20.61 -11.03
CA PHE A 145 23.54 -19.66 -12.11
C PHE A 145 24.67 -20.19 -12.98
N SER A 146 24.62 -19.91 -14.28
CA SER A 146 25.74 -20.21 -15.19
C SER A 146 25.79 -19.20 -16.32
N TRP A 147 27.02 -18.95 -16.78
CA TRP A 147 27.28 -18.10 -17.93
C TRP A 147 26.96 -18.81 -19.25
N ASN A 148 26.67 -18.06 -20.29
CA ASN A 148 26.33 -18.64 -21.59
C ASN A 148 27.40 -19.58 -22.14
N ALA A 149 28.66 -19.24 -21.95
CA ALA A 149 29.81 -20.07 -22.38
C ALA A 149 29.95 -21.39 -21.59
N PHE A 150 29.38 -21.44 -20.36
CA PHE A 150 29.52 -22.57 -19.44
C PHE A 150 28.16 -23.03 -18.91
N ARG A 151 27.15 -23.01 -19.77
CA ARG A 151 25.76 -23.30 -19.37
C ARG A 151 25.60 -24.70 -18.75
N HIS A 152 26.40 -25.65 -19.15
CA HIS A 152 26.44 -27.03 -18.64
C HIS A 152 26.93 -27.16 -17.19
N GLU A 153 27.55 -26.14 -16.64
CA GLU A 153 28.02 -26.14 -15.24
C GLU A 153 26.90 -25.85 -14.24
N GLY A 154 25.79 -25.24 -14.68
CA GLY A 154 24.67 -24.92 -13.82
C GLY A 154 23.71 -26.09 -13.65
N ASN A 155 23.16 -26.24 -12.46
CA ASN A 155 22.17 -27.28 -12.15
C ASN A 155 21.17 -26.78 -11.10
N PHE A 156 20.27 -25.90 -11.51
CA PHE A 156 19.14 -25.52 -10.66
C PHE A 156 18.14 -26.67 -10.53
N GLU A 157 17.70 -27.21 -11.66
CA GLU A 157 16.80 -28.37 -11.74
C GLU A 157 16.99 -29.06 -13.10
N SER A 158 17.17 -30.39 -13.10
CA SER A 158 17.27 -31.20 -14.33
C SER A 158 18.29 -30.68 -15.36
N GLY A 159 19.40 -30.12 -14.90
CA GLY A 159 20.45 -29.55 -15.77
C GLY A 159 20.19 -28.13 -16.24
N ASN A 160 19.08 -27.51 -15.86
CA ASN A 160 18.79 -26.10 -16.15
C ASN A 160 19.50 -25.16 -15.18
N SER A 161 19.72 -23.92 -15.60
CA SER A 161 20.30 -22.88 -14.75
C SER A 161 19.75 -21.51 -15.13
N TYR A 162 19.76 -20.58 -14.20
CA TYR A 162 19.50 -19.18 -14.52
C TYR A 162 20.69 -18.57 -15.26
N ALA A 163 20.40 -17.71 -16.22
CA ALA A 163 21.40 -17.00 -16.99
C ALA A 163 22.09 -15.94 -16.11
N ALA A 164 23.36 -16.18 -15.75
CA ALA A 164 24.14 -15.27 -14.90
C ALA A 164 24.25 -13.86 -15.49
N GLU A 165 24.25 -13.75 -16.82
CA GLU A 165 24.30 -12.48 -17.56
C GLU A 165 23.08 -11.58 -17.32
N LEU A 166 21.93 -12.17 -17.02
CA LEU A 166 20.67 -11.46 -16.83
C LEU A 166 20.40 -11.09 -15.37
N LEU A 167 21.23 -11.55 -14.44
CA LEU A 167 21.10 -11.27 -13.03
C LEU A 167 22.04 -10.12 -12.62
N PRO A 168 21.63 -9.26 -11.68
CA PRO A 168 22.51 -8.26 -11.10
C PRO A 168 23.71 -8.94 -10.39
N ASP A 169 24.80 -8.19 -10.16
CA ASP A 169 26.04 -8.78 -9.63
C ASP A 169 25.92 -9.25 -8.17
N SER A 170 25.13 -8.59 -7.35
CA SER A 170 25.06 -8.95 -5.93
C SER A 170 23.70 -8.76 -5.27
N ILE A 171 22.93 -7.78 -5.70
CA ILE A 171 21.64 -7.43 -5.06
C ILE A 171 20.54 -7.42 -6.11
N LEU A 172 19.48 -8.15 -5.84
CA LEU A 172 18.22 -8.12 -6.57
C LEU A 172 17.17 -7.39 -5.73
N GLU A 173 16.56 -6.36 -6.28
CA GLU A 173 15.44 -5.66 -5.67
C GLU A 173 14.12 -6.21 -6.23
N ALA A 174 13.25 -6.68 -5.34
CA ALA A 174 11.90 -7.10 -5.71
C ALA A 174 10.91 -6.62 -4.66
N ASP A 175 9.86 -5.91 -5.08
CA ASP A 175 8.81 -5.34 -4.22
C ASP A 175 9.34 -4.53 -3.01
N GLY A 176 10.44 -3.80 -3.21
CA GLY A 176 11.08 -3.01 -2.17
C GLY A 176 11.89 -3.82 -1.14
N ILE A 177 12.13 -5.10 -1.42
CA ILE A 177 12.98 -5.98 -0.62
C ILE A 177 14.28 -6.26 -1.38
N SER A 178 15.41 -6.04 -0.70
CA SER A 178 16.74 -6.33 -1.24
C SER A 178 17.13 -7.77 -0.92
N PHE A 179 17.41 -8.55 -1.94
CA PHE A 179 17.91 -9.93 -1.83
C PHE A 179 19.36 -9.96 -2.23
N ARG A 180 20.23 -10.50 -1.37
CA ARG A 180 21.62 -10.74 -1.72
C ARG A 180 21.73 -12.06 -2.49
N LEU A 181 22.23 -11.98 -3.71
CA LEU A 181 22.52 -13.16 -4.53
C LEU A 181 23.83 -13.80 -4.13
N GLY A 182 23.93 -15.12 -4.25
CA GLY A 182 25.20 -15.83 -4.17
C GLY A 182 26.14 -15.50 -5.35
N GLU A 183 27.43 -15.75 -5.18
CA GLU A 183 28.40 -15.51 -6.23
C GLU A 183 28.13 -16.39 -7.46
N LYS A 184 28.33 -15.82 -8.66
CA LYS A 184 27.90 -16.46 -9.92
C LYS A 184 28.82 -17.64 -10.33
N GLU A 185 30.05 -17.67 -9.83
CA GLU A 185 31.11 -18.63 -10.21
C GLU A 185 31.14 -19.90 -9.35
N ILE A 186 30.56 -19.83 -8.15
CA ILE A 186 30.56 -20.94 -7.18
C ILE A 186 29.14 -21.43 -6.88
N ALA A 187 28.99 -22.31 -5.88
CA ALA A 187 27.66 -22.70 -5.38
C ALA A 187 26.90 -21.48 -4.88
N ASN A 188 25.66 -21.30 -5.35
CA ASN A 188 24.84 -20.12 -5.12
C ASN A 188 23.35 -20.47 -4.91
N GLY A 189 23.05 -21.71 -4.72
CA GLY A 189 21.73 -22.23 -4.37
C GLY A 189 21.82 -23.33 -3.32
N LEU A 190 20.72 -23.50 -2.59
CA LEU A 190 20.61 -24.53 -1.54
C LEU A 190 19.59 -25.58 -1.96
N THR A 191 19.99 -26.85 -1.88
CA THR A 191 19.06 -27.95 -2.10
C THR A 191 18.15 -28.13 -0.89
N CYS A 192 16.83 -28.03 -1.10
CA CYS A 192 15.86 -28.25 -0.04
C CYS A 192 15.73 -29.75 0.28
N LYS A 193 16.35 -30.17 1.37
CA LYS A 193 16.35 -31.59 1.85
C LYS A 193 15.86 -31.69 3.30
N GLY A 194 14.97 -30.80 3.75
CA GLY A 194 14.59 -30.69 5.15
C GLY A 194 15.61 -29.96 6.01
N ASN A 195 16.43 -29.11 5.39
CA ASN A 195 17.40 -28.25 6.09
C ASN A 195 16.70 -27.35 7.12
N VAL A 196 17.28 -27.23 8.28
CA VAL A 196 16.81 -26.33 9.34
C VAL A 196 17.74 -25.12 9.35
N LEU A 197 17.15 -23.93 9.14
CA LEU A 197 17.84 -22.66 9.31
C LEU A 197 17.54 -22.09 10.69
N GLN A 198 18.58 -21.84 11.49
CA GLN A 198 18.42 -21.10 12.75
C GLN A 198 18.47 -19.60 12.46
N LEU A 199 17.39 -18.94 12.75
CA LEU A 199 17.33 -17.49 12.66
C LEU A 199 17.98 -16.87 13.91
N PRO A 200 18.80 -15.82 13.76
CA PRO A 200 19.32 -15.10 14.91
C PRO A 200 18.13 -14.53 15.73
N THR A 201 18.21 -14.66 17.03
CA THR A 201 17.23 -14.14 18.00
C THR A 201 17.36 -12.63 18.14
#